data_d053ca6df44097565302c73d6529ce5b
#
_entry.id   d053ca6df44097565302c73d6529ce5b
#
_cell.length_a   1.000
_cell.length_b   1.000
_cell.length_c   1.000
_cell.angle_alpha   90.00
_cell.angle_beta   90.00
_cell.angle_gamma   90.00
#
_symmetry.space_group_name_H-M   'P 1'
#
loop_
_entity.id
_entity.type
_entity.pdbx_description
1 polymer ?
#
loop_
_entity_poly.entity_id
_entity_poly.type
_entity_poly.pdbx_seq_one_letter_code
_entity_poly.pdbx_strand_id
1 'polypeptide(L)'
;TAFLQLLNQKDYETITVQEIIDLADVGRSTFYSHYESKELLLDELCQKLFHHLFERAEHLSPQDYLAHIFQHFKKNQDHVTSLLLSKNDYFIRQLRKELEHDVYPMVADELIKAHPTLPHSYLKHLVVSHFIETLSWWLKKGKSYTEQEVIQFYLEILKVGSN
;
A
#
# COMPACT_ATOMS: atom_id res chain seq x y z
N THR A 1 -0.30 1.57 -18.44
CA THR A 1 -1.21 2.68 -18.75
C THR A 1 -0.48 4.02 -18.72
N ALA A 2 -1.02 5.01 -19.41
CA ALA A 2 -0.44 6.35 -19.49
C ALA A 2 -0.31 6.99 -18.09
N PHE A 3 -1.32 6.83 -17.26
CA PHE A 3 -1.31 7.40 -15.90
C PHE A 3 -0.19 6.80 -15.04
N LEU A 4 0.01 5.50 -15.12
CA LEU A 4 1.10 4.83 -14.40
C LEU A 4 2.48 5.31 -14.86
N GLN A 5 2.65 5.53 -16.17
CA GLN A 5 3.91 6.08 -16.70
C GLN A 5 4.17 7.49 -16.16
N LEU A 6 3.14 8.32 -16.07
CA LEU A 6 3.26 9.67 -15.51
C LEU A 6 3.59 9.64 -14.02
N LEU A 7 2.99 8.71 -13.26
CA LEU A 7 3.30 8.54 -11.84
C LEU A 7 4.77 8.16 -11.59
N ASN A 8 5.42 7.50 -12.57
CA ASN A 8 6.84 7.18 -12.47
C ASN A 8 7.74 8.37 -12.77
N GLN A 9 7.22 9.40 -13.45
CA GLN A 9 8.02 10.52 -13.95
C GLN A 9 7.85 11.78 -13.11
N LYS A 10 6.72 11.97 -12.44
CA LYS A 10 6.41 13.20 -11.70
C LYS A 10 5.37 12.96 -10.61
N ASP A 11 5.30 13.91 -9.68
CA ASP A 11 4.36 13.85 -8.57
C ASP A 11 2.90 13.90 -9.06
N TYR A 12 2.05 13.14 -8.40
CA TYR A 12 0.63 13.06 -8.73
C TYR A 12 -0.05 14.43 -8.83
N GLU A 13 0.25 15.33 -7.89
CA GLU A 13 -0.38 16.66 -7.85
C GLU A 13 -0.08 17.49 -9.11
N THR A 14 1.06 17.24 -9.73
CA THR A 14 1.49 17.98 -10.92
C THR A 14 1.01 17.36 -12.23
N ILE A 15 0.45 16.15 -12.18
CA ILE A 15 -0.09 15.47 -13.36
C ILE A 15 -1.43 16.11 -13.74
N THR A 16 -1.55 16.51 -15.00
CA THR A 16 -2.79 17.10 -15.52
C THR A 16 -3.56 16.08 -16.36
N VAL A 17 -4.87 16.29 -16.49
CA VAL A 17 -5.70 15.49 -17.40
C VAL A 17 -5.18 15.60 -18.83
N GLN A 18 -4.70 16.80 -19.23
CA GLN A 18 -4.14 17.00 -20.57
C GLN A 18 -2.94 16.08 -20.83
N GLU A 19 -2.03 15.97 -19.86
CA GLU A 19 -0.89 15.06 -19.98
C GLU A 19 -1.31 13.59 -20.10
N ILE A 20 -2.33 13.19 -19.33
CA ILE A 20 -2.85 11.84 -19.38
C ILE A 20 -3.44 11.51 -20.74
N ILE A 21 -4.29 12.37 -21.26
CA ILE A 21 -4.95 12.15 -22.57
C ILE A 21 -3.96 12.21 -23.72
N ASP A 22 -2.98 13.10 -23.65
CA ASP A 22 -1.93 13.20 -24.68
C ASP A 22 -1.10 11.93 -24.74
N LEU A 23 -0.65 11.43 -23.59
CA LEU A 23 0.16 10.22 -23.54
C LEU A 23 -0.64 8.96 -23.88
N ALA A 24 -1.92 8.93 -23.51
CA ALA A 24 -2.81 7.81 -23.83
C ALA A 24 -3.32 7.86 -25.28
N ASP A 25 -3.10 8.98 -25.98
CA ASP A 25 -3.59 9.22 -27.33
C ASP A 25 -5.12 9.08 -27.42
N VAL A 26 -5.81 9.69 -26.49
CA VAL A 26 -7.29 9.72 -26.46
C VAL A 26 -7.79 11.16 -26.49
N GLY A 27 -9.03 11.34 -26.93
CA GLY A 27 -9.68 12.65 -26.91
C GLY A 27 -10.16 13.00 -25.49
N ARG A 28 -10.33 14.29 -25.25
CA ARG A 28 -10.83 14.82 -23.97
C ARG A 28 -12.22 14.27 -23.65
N SER A 29 -13.10 14.17 -24.66
CA SER A 29 -14.45 13.60 -24.48
C SER A 29 -14.38 12.10 -24.13
N THR A 30 -13.44 11.38 -24.70
CA THR A 30 -13.23 9.96 -24.37
C THR A 30 -12.82 9.80 -22.91
N PHE A 31 -11.88 10.63 -22.42
CA PHE A 31 -11.49 10.61 -21.03
C PHE A 31 -12.68 10.86 -20.10
N TYR A 32 -13.40 11.96 -20.32
CA TYR A 32 -14.51 12.36 -19.45
C TYR A 32 -15.75 11.48 -19.58
N SER A 33 -15.84 10.62 -20.61
CA SER A 33 -16.88 9.59 -20.67
C SER A 33 -16.63 8.43 -19.69
N HIS A 34 -15.38 8.24 -19.28
CA HIS A 34 -14.99 7.16 -18.35
C HIS A 34 -14.68 7.68 -16.96
N TYR A 35 -14.12 8.87 -16.81
CA TYR A 35 -13.69 9.43 -15.53
C TYR A 35 -14.10 10.89 -15.44
N GLU A 36 -14.70 11.28 -14.31
CA GLU A 36 -15.05 12.69 -14.07
C GLU A 36 -13.80 13.53 -13.77
N SER A 37 -12.74 12.90 -13.28
CA SER A 37 -11.52 13.59 -12.85
C SER A 37 -10.34 12.63 -12.79
N LYS A 38 -9.12 13.17 -12.64
CA LYS A 38 -7.94 12.33 -12.39
C LYS A 38 -7.99 11.63 -11.03
N GLU A 39 -8.73 12.20 -10.07
CA GLU A 39 -8.94 11.60 -8.75
C GLU A 39 -9.72 10.29 -8.84
N LEU A 40 -10.72 10.21 -9.70
CA LEU A 40 -11.45 8.97 -9.94
C LEU A 40 -10.60 7.94 -10.69
N LEU A 41 -9.73 8.40 -11.57
CA LEU A 41 -8.75 7.52 -12.21
C LEU A 41 -7.77 6.94 -11.17
N LEU A 42 -7.30 7.77 -10.23
CA LEU A 42 -6.47 7.32 -9.12
C LEU A 42 -7.21 6.30 -8.24
N ASP A 43 -8.48 6.54 -7.95
CA ASP A 43 -9.31 5.62 -7.18
C ASP A 43 -9.37 4.24 -7.85
N GLU A 44 -9.63 4.19 -9.15
CA GLU A 44 -9.67 2.93 -9.89
C GLU A 44 -8.32 2.21 -9.85
N LEU A 45 -7.23 2.95 -10.02
CA LEU A 45 -5.88 2.37 -9.94
C LEU A 45 -5.63 1.76 -8.56
N CYS A 46 -5.98 2.46 -7.50
CA CYS A 46 -5.83 1.95 -6.13
C CYS A 46 -6.68 0.71 -5.89
N GLN A 47 -7.93 0.71 -6.34
CA GLN A 47 -8.81 -0.45 -6.20
C GLN A 47 -8.24 -1.68 -6.89
N LYS A 48 -7.73 -1.54 -8.09
CA LYS A 48 -7.09 -2.64 -8.82
C LYS A 48 -5.84 -3.14 -8.10
N LEU A 49 -4.98 -2.22 -7.65
CA LEU A 49 -3.76 -2.58 -6.92
C LEU A 49 -4.09 -3.33 -5.64
N PHE A 50 -5.01 -2.82 -4.84
CA PHE A 50 -5.39 -3.43 -3.57
C PHE A 50 -6.11 -4.76 -3.76
N HIS A 51 -6.93 -4.91 -4.80
CA HIS A 51 -7.56 -6.18 -5.10
C HIS A 51 -6.51 -7.28 -5.30
N HIS A 52 -5.46 -7.02 -6.04
CA HIS A 52 -4.39 -7.98 -6.26
C HIS A 52 -3.52 -8.20 -5.01
N LEU A 53 -3.21 -7.12 -4.28
CA LEU A 53 -2.34 -7.18 -3.10
C LEU A 53 -2.96 -7.95 -1.94
N PHE A 54 -4.24 -7.72 -1.71
CA PHE A 54 -4.94 -8.25 -0.54
C PHE A 54 -5.86 -9.43 -0.88
N GLU A 55 -5.71 -9.99 -2.07
CA GLU A 55 -6.39 -11.23 -2.41
C GLU A 55 -5.85 -12.36 -1.52
N ARG A 56 -6.72 -12.85 -0.64
CA ARG A 56 -6.32 -13.80 0.40
C ARG A 56 -6.16 -15.21 -0.18
N ALA A 57 -4.95 -15.73 -0.16
CA ALA A 57 -4.73 -17.16 -0.32
C ALA A 57 -5.02 -17.83 1.04
N GLU A 58 -6.09 -18.62 1.11
CA GLU A 58 -6.64 -19.18 2.35
C GLU A 58 -5.67 -20.06 3.16
N HIS A 59 -4.53 -20.41 2.59
CA HIS A 59 -3.59 -21.38 3.18
C HIS A 59 -2.26 -20.77 3.61
N LEU A 60 -2.09 -19.44 3.52
CA LEU A 60 -0.83 -18.82 3.91
C LEU A 60 -0.78 -18.53 5.41
N SER A 61 0.38 -18.78 6.02
CA SER A 61 0.65 -18.29 7.38
C SER A 61 0.66 -16.76 7.37
N PRO A 62 0.50 -16.11 8.55
CA PRO A 62 0.63 -14.65 8.62
C PRO A 62 1.95 -14.14 8.03
N GLN A 63 3.08 -14.79 8.29
CA GLN A 63 4.38 -14.42 7.75
C GLN A 63 4.40 -14.49 6.22
N ASP A 64 3.89 -15.58 5.66
CA ASP A 64 3.85 -15.79 4.22
C ASP A 64 2.91 -14.81 3.52
N TYR A 65 1.77 -14.51 4.14
CA TYR A 65 0.81 -13.55 3.60
C TYR A 65 1.40 -12.13 3.57
N LEU A 66 2.05 -11.71 4.65
CA LEU A 66 2.72 -10.41 4.71
C LEU A 66 3.86 -10.32 3.70
N ALA A 67 4.65 -11.38 3.57
CA ALA A 67 5.72 -11.45 2.58
C ALA A 67 5.16 -11.35 1.15
N HIS A 68 4.03 -11.99 0.89
CA HIS A 68 3.33 -11.90 -0.39
C HIS A 68 2.90 -10.46 -0.70
N ILE A 69 2.33 -9.75 0.28
CA ILE A 69 1.96 -8.35 0.13
C ILE A 69 3.19 -7.50 -0.21
N PHE A 70 4.27 -7.65 0.54
CA PHE A 70 5.51 -6.89 0.30
C PHE A 70 6.11 -7.19 -1.06
N GLN A 71 6.08 -8.44 -1.51
CA GLN A 71 6.55 -8.81 -2.85
C GLN A 71 5.76 -8.09 -3.95
N HIS A 72 4.44 -7.99 -3.80
CA HIS A 72 3.60 -7.27 -4.76
C HIS A 72 3.90 -5.77 -4.77
N PHE A 73 4.12 -5.17 -3.61
CA PHE A 73 4.54 -3.78 -3.53
C PHE A 73 5.89 -3.57 -4.24
N LYS A 74 6.83 -4.49 -4.07
CA LYS A 74 8.13 -4.40 -4.74
C LYS A 74 8.00 -4.50 -6.26
N LYS A 75 7.15 -5.37 -6.77
CA LYS A 75 6.89 -5.48 -8.21
C LYS A 75 6.34 -4.20 -8.81
N ASN A 76 5.59 -3.44 -8.01
CA ASN A 76 4.97 -2.17 -8.41
C ASN A 76 5.66 -0.97 -7.77
N GLN A 77 6.94 -1.11 -7.39
CA GLN A 77 7.64 -0.14 -6.54
C GLN A 77 7.66 1.28 -7.11
N ASP A 78 7.75 1.42 -8.43
CA ASP A 78 7.81 2.73 -9.07
C ASP A 78 6.50 3.49 -8.85
N HIS A 79 5.37 2.83 -9.08
CA HIS A 79 4.05 3.42 -8.87
C HIS A 79 3.76 3.64 -7.39
N VAL A 80 4.06 2.63 -6.57
CA VAL A 80 3.83 2.67 -5.12
C VAL A 80 4.65 3.78 -4.48
N THR A 81 5.93 3.91 -4.83
CA THR A 81 6.80 4.95 -4.28
C THR A 81 6.26 6.34 -4.63
N SER A 82 5.85 6.55 -5.87
CA SER A 82 5.25 7.81 -6.29
C SER A 82 4.00 8.15 -5.48
N LEU A 83 3.13 7.17 -5.27
CA LEU A 83 1.89 7.36 -4.50
C LEU A 83 2.15 7.57 -3.01
N LEU A 84 3.12 6.85 -2.42
CA LEU A 84 3.50 7.02 -1.01
C LEU A 84 4.11 8.40 -0.73
N LEU A 85 4.83 8.96 -1.70
CA LEU A 85 5.48 10.26 -1.56
C LEU A 85 4.61 11.42 -2.03
N SER A 86 3.44 11.13 -2.59
CA SER A 86 2.51 12.14 -3.08
C SER A 86 2.02 13.02 -1.94
N LYS A 87 1.83 14.31 -2.22
CA LYS A 87 1.19 15.24 -1.28
C LYS A 87 -0.29 14.94 -1.10
N ASN A 88 -0.90 14.26 -2.08
CA ASN A 88 -2.26 13.78 -1.96
C ASN A 88 -2.25 12.53 -1.08
N ASP A 89 -2.95 12.57 0.04
CA ASP A 89 -2.97 11.48 1.02
C ASP A 89 -3.99 10.38 0.70
N TYR A 90 -4.63 10.43 -0.47
CA TYR A 90 -5.68 9.48 -0.85
C TYR A 90 -5.18 8.04 -0.79
N PHE A 91 -4.03 7.76 -1.41
CA PHE A 91 -3.45 6.42 -1.44
C PHE A 91 -3.16 5.92 -0.02
N ILE A 92 -2.55 6.76 0.82
CA ILE A 92 -2.22 6.40 2.21
C ILE A 92 -3.50 6.11 3.00
N ARG A 93 -4.54 6.92 2.85
CA ARG A 93 -5.82 6.70 3.55
C ARG A 93 -6.47 5.38 3.13
N GLN A 94 -6.47 5.06 1.85
CA GLN A 94 -7.02 3.80 1.36
C GLN A 94 -6.17 2.61 1.82
N LEU A 95 -4.85 2.74 1.77
CA LEU A 95 -3.95 1.70 2.26
C LEU A 95 -4.17 1.42 3.75
N ARG A 96 -4.34 2.48 4.56
CA ARG A 96 -4.65 2.32 5.98
C ARG A 96 -5.92 1.50 6.21
N LYS A 97 -6.98 1.79 5.48
CA LYS A 97 -8.24 1.05 5.59
C LYS A 97 -8.06 -0.44 5.28
N GLU A 98 -7.32 -0.74 4.22
CA GLU A 98 -7.05 -2.12 3.84
C GLU A 98 -6.22 -2.84 4.91
N LEU A 99 -5.18 -2.19 5.44
CA LEU A 99 -4.33 -2.77 6.48
C LEU A 99 -5.10 -2.99 7.78
N GLU A 100 -6.00 -2.09 8.14
CA GLU A 100 -6.87 -2.25 9.32
C GLU A 100 -7.78 -3.47 9.16
N HIS A 101 -8.26 -3.71 7.95
CA HIS A 101 -9.18 -4.81 7.66
C HIS A 101 -8.46 -6.14 7.46
N ASP A 102 -7.31 -6.16 6.75
CA ASP A 102 -6.67 -7.39 6.32
C ASP A 102 -5.44 -7.78 7.13
N VAL A 103 -4.70 -6.83 7.68
CA VAL A 103 -3.45 -7.11 8.40
C VAL A 103 -3.63 -7.07 9.92
N TYR A 104 -4.28 -6.03 10.45
CA TYR A 104 -4.43 -5.90 11.90
C TYR A 104 -5.07 -7.14 12.54
N PRO A 105 -6.13 -7.75 12.01
CA PRO A 105 -6.72 -8.94 12.64
C PRO A 105 -5.75 -10.11 12.79
N MET A 106 -4.73 -10.20 11.95
CA MET A 106 -3.74 -11.28 12.01
C MET A 106 -2.84 -11.21 13.23
N VAL A 107 -2.61 -10.01 13.78
CA VAL A 107 -1.70 -9.78 14.89
C VAL A 107 -2.41 -9.28 16.15
N ALA A 108 -3.69 -8.97 16.05
CA ALA A 108 -4.45 -8.30 17.11
C ALA A 108 -4.48 -9.10 18.42
N ASP A 109 -4.79 -10.39 18.34
CA ASP A 109 -4.94 -11.23 19.55
C ASP A 109 -3.66 -11.30 20.35
N GLU A 110 -2.52 -11.51 19.70
CA GLU A 110 -1.22 -11.56 20.38
C GLU A 110 -0.86 -10.22 21.00
N LEU A 111 -1.12 -9.12 20.27
CA LEU A 111 -0.83 -7.77 20.77
C LEU A 111 -1.69 -7.40 21.96
N ILE A 112 -2.98 -7.70 21.90
CA ILE A 112 -3.92 -7.41 22.99
C ILE A 112 -3.52 -8.18 24.23
N LYS A 113 -3.15 -9.45 24.10
CA LYS A 113 -2.68 -10.26 25.22
C LYS A 113 -1.38 -9.74 25.81
N ALA A 114 -0.45 -9.32 24.95
CA ALA A 114 0.84 -8.76 25.39
C ALA A 114 0.70 -7.39 26.06
N HIS A 115 -0.33 -6.62 25.69
CA HIS A 115 -0.53 -5.24 26.14
C HIS A 115 -1.97 -5.00 26.59
N PRO A 116 -2.41 -5.66 27.67
CA PRO A 116 -3.83 -5.64 28.07
C PRO A 116 -4.34 -4.28 28.54
N THR A 117 -3.44 -3.35 28.86
CA THR A 117 -3.82 -2.00 29.33
C THR A 117 -3.87 -0.96 28.23
N LEU A 118 -3.40 -1.30 27.01
CA LEU A 118 -3.39 -0.34 25.91
C LEU A 118 -4.72 -0.36 25.14
N PRO A 119 -5.23 0.80 24.74
CA PRO A 119 -6.44 0.86 23.92
C PRO A 119 -6.24 0.12 22.58
N HIS A 120 -7.27 -0.61 22.16
CA HIS A 120 -7.22 -1.34 20.89
C HIS A 120 -7.04 -0.39 19.69
N SER A 121 -7.63 0.80 19.75
CA SER A 121 -7.46 1.80 18.69
C SER A 121 -6.02 2.26 18.56
N TYR A 122 -5.29 2.36 19.66
CA TYR A 122 -3.86 2.68 19.65
C TYR A 122 -3.04 1.55 19.01
N LEU A 123 -3.30 0.31 19.43
CA LEU A 123 -2.61 -0.86 18.86
C LEU A 123 -2.85 -0.97 17.35
N LYS A 124 -4.08 -0.77 16.92
CA LYS A 124 -4.43 -0.79 15.49
C LYS A 124 -3.67 0.29 14.73
N HIS A 125 -3.66 1.52 15.25
CA HIS A 125 -2.94 2.63 14.65
C HIS A 125 -1.44 2.33 14.53
N LEU A 126 -0.84 1.79 15.59
CA LEU A 126 0.58 1.44 15.62
C LEU A 126 0.92 0.36 14.59
N VAL A 127 0.14 -0.69 14.51
CA VAL A 127 0.35 -1.79 13.55
C VAL A 127 0.33 -1.27 12.11
N VAL A 128 -0.65 -0.44 11.79
CA VAL A 128 -0.82 0.11 10.44
C VAL A 128 0.29 1.11 10.11
N SER A 129 0.60 2.03 11.02
CA SER A 129 1.65 3.02 10.82
C SER A 129 3.03 2.37 10.69
N HIS A 130 3.31 1.39 11.52
CA HIS A 130 4.58 0.65 11.47
C HIS A 130 4.71 -0.12 10.15
N PHE A 131 3.61 -0.69 9.64
CA PHE A 131 3.61 -1.35 8.34
C PHE A 131 4.01 -0.38 7.21
N ILE A 132 3.35 0.78 7.17
CA ILE A 132 3.60 1.78 6.12
C ILE A 132 5.04 2.29 6.20
N GLU A 133 5.55 2.58 7.39
CA GLU A 133 6.93 3.02 7.56
C GLU A 133 7.94 1.94 7.18
N THR A 134 7.69 0.68 7.52
CA THR A 134 8.53 -0.44 7.13
C THR A 134 8.56 -0.60 5.61
N LEU A 135 7.40 -0.55 4.98
CA LEU A 135 7.28 -0.62 3.52
C LEU A 135 8.05 0.52 2.85
N SER A 136 7.86 1.75 3.32
CA SER A 136 8.51 2.93 2.77
C SER A 136 10.03 2.85 2.90
N TRP A 137 10.53 2.45 4.07
CA TRP A 137 11.96 2.25 4.30
C TRP A 137 12.53 1.19 3.36
N TRP A 138 11.86 0.06 3.26
CA TRP A 138 12.33 -1.07 2.44
C TRP A 138 12.44 -0.69 0.97
N LEU A 139 11.42 -0.04 0.42
CA LEU A 139 11.39 0.35 -0.98
C LEU A 139 12.44 1.42 -1.32
N LYS A 140 12.82 2.25 -0.35
CA LYS A 140 13.79 3.34 -0.56
C LYS A 140 15.21 2.94 -0.25
N LYS A 141 15.46 2.28 0.88
CA LYS A 141 16.80 2.05 1.44
C LYS A 141 17.10 0.60 1.75
N GLY A 142 16.09 -0.23 1.93
CA GLY A 142 16.24 -1.61 2.39
C GLY A 142 16.21 -2.65 1.28
N LYS A 143 16.40 -2.28 0.03
CA LYS A 143 16.22 -3.18 -1.13
C LYS A 143 17.12 -4.41 -1.14
N SER A 144 18.21 -4.40 -0.38
CA SER A 144 19.11 -5.54 -0.24
C SER A 144 18.51 -6.67 0.62
N TYR A 145 17.48 -6.38 1.42
CA TYR A 145 16.80 -7.36 2.24
C TYR A 145 15.67 -8.03 1.47
N THR A 146 15.46 -9.33 1.75
CA THR A 146 14.34 -10.07 1.18
C THR A 146 13.03 -9.69 1.87
N GLU A 147 11.91 -10.03 1.24
CA GLU A 147 10.57 -9.85 1.81
C GLU A 147 10.47 -10.54 3.18
N GLN A 148 10.98 -11.77 3.28
CA GLN A 148 10.95 -12.56 4.50
C GLN A 148 11.74 -11.90 5.62
N GLU A 149 12.93 -11.37 5.29
CA GLU A 149 13.76 -10.68 6.29
C GLU A 149 13.05 -9.43 6.82
N VAL A 150 12.46 -8.62 5.94
CA VAL A 150 11.79 -7.38 6.32
C VAL A 150 10.53 -7.67 7.14
N ILE A 151 9.77 -8.71 6.80
CA ILE A 151 8.62 -9.12 7.58
C ILE A 151 9.04 -9.58 8.97
N GLN A 152 10.19 -10.26 9.10
CA GLN A 152 10.72 -10.61 10.41
C GLN A 152 11.07 -9.38 11.24
N PHE A 153 11.66 -8.35 10.63
CA PHE A 153 11.92 -7.08 11.33
C PHE A 153 10.62 -6.47 11.85
N TYR A 154 9.60 -6.44 11.00
CA TYR A 154 8.29 -5.89 11.33
C TYR A 154 7.64 -6.63 12.51
N LEU A 155 7.60 -7.95 12.42
CA LEU A 155 6.98 -8.79 13.46
C LEU A 155 7.78 -8.78 14.75
N GLU A 156 9.12 -8.71 14.68
CA GLU A 156 9.98 -8.64 15.86
C GLU A 156 9.71 -7.38 16.68
N ILE A 157 9.56 -6.23 16.02
CA ILE A 157 9.25 -4.97 16.72
C ILE A 157 7.89 -5.05 17.38
N LEU A 158 6.91 -5.69 16.74
CA LEU A 158 5.59 -5.91 17.33
C LEU A 158 5.60 -7.05 18.37
N LYS A 159 6.66 -7.87 18.43
CA LYS A 159 6.77 -9.06 19.26
C LYS A 159 5.64 -10.07 19.00
N VAL A 160 5.34 -10.25 17.72
CA VAL A 160 4.33 -11.19 17.26
C VAL A 160 5.01 -12.34 16.53
N GLY A 161 4.48 -13.57 16.68
CA GLY A 161 5.04 -14.75 16.03
C GLY A 161 6.33 -15.28 16.67
N SER A 162 6.74 -14.72 17.81
CA SER A 162 7.89 -15.23 18.58
C SER A 162 7.42 -16.29 19.57
N ASN A 163 8.09 -17.42 19.58
CA ASN A 163 7.90 -18.45 20.59
C ASN A 163 8.77 -18.15 21.81
#